data_4056d8fcf0eef884019a8645f59b6068
#
_entry.id   4056d8fcf0eef884019a8645f59b6068
#
_cell.length_a   1.000
_cell.length_b   1.000
_cell.length_c   1.000
_cell.angle_alpha   90.00
_cell.angle_beta   90.00
_cell.angle_gamma   90.00
#
_symmetry.space_group_name_H-M   'P 1'
#
loop_
_entity.id
_entity.type
_entity.pdbx_description
1 polymer ?
#
loop_
_entity_poly.entity_id
_entity_poly.type
_entity_poly.pdbx_seq_one_letter_code
_entity_poly.pdbx_strand_id
1 'polypeptide(L)'
;MYVHLEKEKTMDELLNEVVPQEDLERFERKYHHELELDGEVTTETKFEYPNKYAFCLVRSRYTNDIRKGIMFLEELARTHTEGRRDYIYYLAFGNARIKNYDLSLNYCRAFLEIESNEQVRLLEEYIKKQSDKEIAKGMAVAGGAALVLGGILGLGFAMARNKQKRDKP
;
A
#
# COMPACT_ATOMS: atom_id res chain seq x y z
N MET A 1 20.56 -31.16 15.71
CA MET A 1 19.82 -30.57 14.58
C MET A 1 18.87 -29.51 15.15
N TYR A 2 19.37 -28.28 15.30
CA TYR A 2 18.60 -27.18 15.85
C TYR A 2 17.78 -26.58 14.72
N VAL A 3 16.47 -26.81 14.72
CA VAL A 3 15.51 -26.08 13.89
C VAL A 3 15.44 -24.68 14.50
N HIS A 4 16.07 -23.69 13.86
CA HIS A 4 15.77 -22.29 14.11
C HIS A 4 14.33 -22.05 13.67
N LEU A 5 13.40 -22.10 14.63
CA LEU A 5 12.09 -21.49 14.48
C LEU A 5 12.33 -19.99 14.29
N GLU A 6 12.31 -19.52 13.04
CA GLU A 6 12.19 -18.09 12.77
C GLU A 6 10.88 -17.65 13.45
N LYS A 7 11.02 -16.83 14.49
CA LYS A 7 9.91 -16.27 15.22
C LYS A 7 9.12 -15.41 14.23
N GLU A 8 7.86 -15.77 13.96
CA GLU A 8 6.99 -14.94 13.14
C GLU A 8 6.97 -13.51 13.70
N LYS A 9 7.28 -12.53 12.85
CA LYS A 9 7.25 -11.12 13.21
C LYS A 9 5.84 -10.69 13.57
N THR A 10 5.70 -9.95 14.65
CA THR A 10 4.41 -9.32 15.00
C THR A 10 4.07 -8.22 14.00
N MET A 11 2.79 -7.84 13.90
CA MET A 11 2.37 -6.74 13.02
C MET A 11 3.03 -5.41 13.38
N ASP A 12 3.30 -5.19 14.67
CA ASP A 12 4.06 -4.02 15.15
C ASP A 12 5.49 -4.01 14.62
N GLU A 13 6.18 -5.14 14.70
CA GLU A 13 7.54 -5.30 14.16
C GLU A 13 7.57 -5.08 12.64
N LEU A 14 6.60 -5.62 11.91
CA LEU A 14 6.49 -5.46 10.46
C LEU A 14 6.27 -3.99 10.06
N LEU A 15 5.39 -3.28 10.74
CA LEU A 15 5.09 -1.88 10.46
C LEU A 15 6.26 -0.95 10.84
N ASN A 16 7.06 -1.31 11.82
CA ASN A 16 8.23 -0.55 12.26
C ASN A 16 9.52 -0.93 11.52
N GLU A 17 9.49 -1.98 10.70
CA GLU A 17 10.64 -2.36 9.88
C GLU A 17 10.94 -1.29 8.82
N VAL A 18 12.17 -0.80 8.84
CA VAL A 18 12.64 0.26 7.94
C VAL A 18 13.56 -0.32 6.89
N VAL A 19 13.36 0.06 5.64
CA VAL A 19 14.26 -0.31 4.55
C VAL A 19 15.62 0.39 4.74
N PRO A 20 16.76 -0.29 4.43
CA PRO A 20 18.06 0.35 4.41
C PRO A 20 18.09 1.55 3.48
N GLN A 21 18.75 2.63 3.90
CA GLN A 21 18.87 3.85 3.11
C GLN A 21 19.50 3.61 1.73
N GLU A 22 20.49 2.71 1.68
CA GLU A 22 21.17 2.30 0.44
C GLU A 22 20.22 1.68 -0.59
N ASP A 23 19.25 0.89 -0.14
CA ASP A 23 18.24 0.28 -1.01
C ASP A 23 17.29 1.35 -1.56
N LEU A 24 16.84 2.28 -0.72
CA LEU A 24 16.00 3.39 -1.15
C LEU A 24 16.70 4.22 -2.25
N GLU A 25 17.94 4.64 -2.00
CA GLU A 25 18.75 5.40 -2.96
C GLU A 25 19.04 4.60 -4.25
N ARG A 26 19.25 3.30 -4.14
CA ARG A 26 19.46 2.42 -5.30
C ARG A 26 18.23 2.39 -6.20
N PHE A 27 17.04 2.23 -5.64
CA PHE A 27 15.80 2.20 -6.43
C PHE A 27 15.39 3.59 -6.93
N GLU A 28 15.70 4.65 -6.18
CA GLU A 28 15.53 6.02 -6.64
C GLU A 28 16.35 6.30 -7.90
N ARG A 29 17.65 5.96 -7.89
CA ARG A 29 18.53 6.13 -9.07
C ARG A 29 18.02 5.32 -10.27
N LYS A 30 17.56 4.08 -10.05
CA LYS A 30 17.02 3.25 -11.15
C LYS A 30 15.74 3.82 -11.71
N TYR A 31 14.84 4.30 -10.86
CA TYR A 31 13.60 4.96 -11.26
C TYR A 31 13.89 6.19 -12.14
N HIS A 32 14.80 7.07 -11.71
CA HIS A 32 15.16 8.26 -12.48
C HIS A 32 15.87 7.92 -13.79
N HIS A 33 16.76 6.93 -13.79
CA HIS A 33 17.42 6.48 -14.99
C HIS A 33 16.41 5.96 -16.04
N GLU A 34 15.37 5.24 -15.64
CA GLU A 34 14.34 4.78 -16.57
C GLU A 34 13.47 5.92 -17.12
N LEU A 35 13.23 6.96 -16.36
CA LEU A 35 12.52 8.14 -16.83
C LEU A 35 13.31 8.88 -17.93
N GLU A 36 14.66 8.76 -17.93
CA GLU A 36 15.54 9.39 -18.91
C GLU A 36 15.66 8.55 -20.20
N LEU A 37 15.35 7.25 -20.13
CA LEU A 37 15.32 6.35 -21.30
C LEU A 37 14.06 6.58 -22.12
N ASP A 38 14.07 7.60 -22.96
CA ASP A 38 12.96 8.02 -23.80
C ASP A 38 12.60 6.92 -24.82
N GLY A 39 11.59 6.09 -24.52
CA GLY A 39 10.85 5.33 -25.53
C GLY A 39 11.19 3.85 -25.76
N GLU A 40 12.18 3.25 -25.10
CA GLU A 40 12.52 1.81 -25.26
C GLU A 40 12.14 0.92 -24.05
N VAL A 41 11.29 1.42 -23.17
CA VAL A 41 10.89 0.68 -21.97
C VAL A 41 9.82 -0.35 -22.33
N THR A 42 10.11 -1.63 -22.14
CA THR A 42 9.10 -2.68 -22.30
C THR A 42 7.97 -2.50 -21.28
N THR A 43 6.78 -3.02 -21.57
CA THR A 43 5.64 -2.90 -20.67
C THR A 43 5.93 -3.48 -19.27
N GLU A 44 6.78 -4.52 -19.20
CA GLU A 44 7.19 -5.16 -17.95
C GLU A 44 8.10 -4.25 -17.10
N THR A 45 9.10 -3.62 -17.72
CA THR A 45 10.05 -2.75 -17.02
C THR A 45 9.44 -1.41 -16.63
N LYS A 46 8.46 -0.90 -17.39
CA LYS A 46 7.77 0.36 -17.13
C LYS A 46 7.22 0.49 -15.71
N PHE A 47 6.80 -0.60 -15.09
CA PHE A 47 6.23 -0.60 -13.74
C PHE A 47 7.15 -1.20 -12.69
N GLU A 48 8.24 -1.86 -13.07
CA GLU A 48 9.12 -2.55 -12.14
C GLU A 48 9.81 -1.60 -11.15
N TYR A 49 10.51 -0.59 -11.65
CA TYR A 49 11.26 0.33 -10.79
C TYR A 49 10.39 1.37 -10.08
N PRO A 50 9.35 1.95 -10.71
CA PRO A 50 8.37 2.75 -9.98
C PRO A 50 7.76 2.00 -8.81
N ASN A 51 7.42 0.73 -9.01
CA ASN A 51 6.86 -0.14 -7.99
C ASN A 51 7.86 -0.39 -6.84
N LYS A 52 9.08 -0.83 -7.16
CA LYS A 52 10.13 -1.08 -6.15
C LYS A 52 10.50 0.18 -5.37
N TYR A 53 10.58 1.31 -6.04
CA TYR A 53 10.85 2.60 -5.39
C TYR A 53 9.70 3.00 -4.44
N ALA A 54 8.46 2.89 -4.88
CA ALA A 54 7.30 3.17 -4.04
C ALA A 54 7.25 2.29 -2.78
N PHE A 55 7.57 0.99 -2.91
CA PHE A 55 7.64 0.06 -1.77
C PHE A 55 8.75 0.44 -0.78
N CYS A 56 9.91 0.88 -1.26
CA CYS A 56 10.96 1.38 -0.39
C CYS A 56 10.54 2.67 0.32
N LEU A 57 9.89 3.60 -0.39
CA LEU A 57 9.40 4.85 0.17
C LEU A 57 8.42 4.64 1.33
N VAL A 58 7.42 3.75 1.19
CA VAL A 58 6.45 3.49 2.28
C VAL A 58 7.08 2.78 3.47
N ARG A 59 8.29 2.22 3.32
CA ARG A 59 9.09 1.62 4.39
C ARG A 59 10.23 2.51 4.88
N SER A 60 10.33 3.74 4.42
CA SER A 60 11.30 4.72 4.92
C SER A 60 11.03 5.07 6.39
N ARG A 61 12.08 5.54 7.08
CA ARG A 61 11.96 6.13 8.41
C ARG A 61 11.33 7.53 8.41
N TYR A 62 11.31 8.18 7.25
CA TYR A 62 10.87 9.57 7.13
C TYR A 62 9.43 9.64 6.64
N THR A 63 8.58 10.36 7.37
CA THR A 63 7.16 10.52 7.02
C THR A 63 6.94 11.13 5.63
N ASN A 64 7.81 12.02 5.18
CA ASN A 64 7.70 12.63 3.86
C ASN A 64 7.94 11.62 2.73
N ASP A 65 8.88 10.68 2.92
CA ASP A 65 9.10 9.59 1.97
C ASP A 65 7.88 8.67 1.92
N ILE A 66 7.32 8.33 3.09
CA ILE A 66 6.12 7.49 3.16
C ILE A 66 4.96 8.15 2.40
N ARG A 67 4.74 9.46 2.57
CA ARG A 67 3.71 10.20 1.82
C ARG A 67 3.98 10.19 0.32
N LYS A 68 5.24 10.40 -0.10
CA LYS A 68 5.65 10.30 -1.50
C LYS A 68 5.37 8.90 -2.06
N GLY A 69 5.69 7.84 -1.30
CA GLY A 69 5.42 6.46 -1.67
C GLY A 69 3.93 6.16 -1.82
N ILE A 70 3.09 6.69 -0.92
CA ILE A 70 1.63 6.58 -1.02
C ILE A 70 1.13 7.21 -2.32
N MET A 71 1.59 8.42 -2.68
CA MET A 71 1.22 9.07 -3.94
C MET A 71 1.61 8.23 -5.17
N PHE A 72 2.81 7.65 -5.18
CA PHE A 72 3.22 6.75 -6.26
C PHE A 72 2.37 5.49 -6.35
N LEU A 73 2.04 4.88 -5.22
CA LEU A 73 1.19 3.69 -5.18
C LEU A 73 -0.24 4.00 -5.66
N GLU A 74 -0.78 5.16 -5.34
CA GLU A 74 -2.09 5.61 -5.83
C GLU A 74 -2.08 5.77 -7.36
N GLU A 75 -1.01 6.34 -7.93
CA GLU A 75 -0.85 6.44 -9.38
C GLU A 75 -0.71 5.08 -10.05
N LEU A 76 0.13 4.21 -9.49
CA LEU A 76 0.31 2.84 -9.96
C LEU A 76 -1.00 2.04 -9.90
N ALA A 77 -1.78 2.17 -8.84
CA ALA A 77 -3.08 1.50 -8.70
C ALA A 77 -4.10 1.95 -9.76
N ARG A 78 -3.96 3.17 -10.29
CA ARG A 78 -4.80 3.69 -11.39
C ARG A 78 -4.33 3.23 -12.76
N THR A 79 -3.02 3.19 -12.99
CA THR A 79 -2.42 3.00 -14.32
C THR A 79 -2.02 1.56 -14.60
N HIS A 80 -1.71 0.76 -13.58
CA HIS A 80 -1.25 -0.62 -13.69
C HIS A 80 -2.20 -1.58 -12.96
N THR A 81 -3.17 -2.11 -13.70
CA THR A 81 -4.25 -2.95 -13.13
C THR A 81 -3.77 -4.30 -12.61
N GLU A 82 -2.74 -4.88 -13.21
CA GLU A 82 -2.19 -6.19 -12.84
C GLU A 82 -1.58 -6.18 -11.43
N GLY A 83 -0.87 -5.10 -11.06
CA GLY A 83 -0.28 -4.92 -9.74
C GLY A 83 -1.21 -4.33 -8.68
N ARG A 84 -2.46 -3.98 -9.05
CA ARG A 84 -3.37 -3.21 -8.19
C ARG A 84 -3.59 -3.81 -6.81
N ARG A 85 -3.69 -5.14 -6.70
CA ARG A 85 -3.84 -5.83 -5.43
C ARG A 85 -2.69 -5.50 -4.46
N ASP A 86 -1.46 -5.61 -4.95
CA ASP A 86 -0.27 -5.36 -4.14
C ASP A 86 -0.15 -3.87 -3.77
N TYR A 87 -0.53 -2.98 -4.69
CA TYR A 87 -0.57 -1.54 -4.40
C TYR A 87 -1.57 -1.19 -3.31
N ILE A 88 -2.77 -1.79 -3.30
CA ILE A 88 -3.78 -1.61 -2.26
C ILE A 88 -3.23 -2.08 -0.90
N TYR A 89 -2.53 -3.21 -0.84
CA TYR A 89 -1.86 -3.67 0.37
C TYR A 89 -0.86 -2.65 0.91
N TYR A 90 0.03 -2.15 0.05
CA TYR A 90 1.05 -1.17 0.47
C TYR A 90 0.46 0.22 0.74
N LEU A 91 -0.68 0.57 0.16
CA LEU A 91 -1.45 1.76 0.54
C LEU A 91 -2.02 1.62 1.97
N ALA A 92 -2.56 0.45 2.31
CA ALA A 92 -2.98 0.16 3.69
C ALA A 92 -1.79 0.27 4.65
N PHE A 93 -0.67 -0.36 4.31
CA PHE A 93 0.55 -0.39 5.10
C PHE A 93 1.15 1.02 5.32
N GLY A 94 1.33 1.80 4.25
CA GLY A 94 1.88 3.16 4.32
C GLY A 94 1.00 4.11 5.14
N ASN A 95 -0.32 4.04 4.96
CA ASN A 95 -1.27 4.83 5.74
C ASN A 95 -1.28 4.45 7.23
N ALA A 96 -1.12 3.16 7.58
CA ALA A 96 -0.97 2.71 8.97
C ALA A 96 0.27 3.34 9.62
N ARG A 97 1.40 3.36 8.91
CA ARG A 97 2.66 3.91 9.42
C ARG A 97 2.62 5.41 9.71
N ILE A 98 1.85 6.17 8.94
CA ILE A 98 1.64 7.61 9.20
C ILE A 98 0.41 7.87 10.08
N LYS A 99 -0.15 6.82 10.71
CA LYS A 99 -1.32 6.86 11.59
C LYS A 99 -2.61 7.37 10.92
N ASN A 100 -2.70 7.26 9.62
CA ASN A 100 -3.93 7.54 8.87
C ASN A 100 -4.80 6.28 8.85
N TYR A 101 -5.32 5.94 10.05
CA TYR A 101 -5.97 4.66 10.29
C TYR A 101 -7.25 4.45 9.49
N ASP A 102 -8.04 5.48 9.29
CA ASP A 102 -9.30 5.38 8.52
C ASP A 102 -9.04 4.98 7.07
N LEU A 103 -8.07 5.62 6.42
CA LEU A 103 -7.65 5.25 5.06
C LEU A 103 -7.05 3.86 5.01
N SER A 104 -6.20 3.54 5.98
CA SER A 104 -5.59 2.23 6.05
C SER A 104 -6.64 1.12 6.17
N LEU A 105 -7.64 1.27 7.03
CA LEU A 105 -8.76 0.35 7.18
C LEU A 105 -9.59 0.21 5.89
N ASN A 106 -9.82 1.32 5.19
CA ASN A 106 -10.53 1.28 3.93
C ASN A 106 -9.77 0.49 2.86
N TYR A 107 -8.44 0.64 2.78
CA TYR A 107 -7.61 -0.16 1.88
C TYR A 107 -7.55 -1.64 2.29
N CYS A 108 -7.49 -1.98 3.59
CA CYS A 108 -7.59 -3.36 4.05
C CYS A 108 -8.90 -4.01 3.61
N ARG A 109 -10.03 -3.32 3.78
CA ARG A 109 -11.34 -3.82 3.34
C ARG A 109 -11.41 -4.00 1.83
N ALA A 110 -10.92 -3.00 1.07
CA ALA A 110 -10.86 -3.11 -0.38
C ALA A 110 -10.02 -4.29 -0.86
N PHE A 111 -8.90 -4.59 -0.19
CA PHE A 111 -8.09 -5.77 -0.48
C PHE A 111 -8.88 -7.06 -0.20
N LEU A 112 -9.52 -7.15 0.97
CA LEU A 112 -10.26 -8.34 1.40
C LEU A 112 -11.51 -8.62 0.57
N GLU A 113 -12.04 -7.64 -0.15
CA GLU A 113 -13.09 -7.83 -1.16
C GLU A 113 -12.56 -8.51 -2.43
N ILE A 114 -11.26 -8.36 -2.73
CA ILE A 114 -10.62 -8.98 -3.90
C ILE A 114 -10.16 -10.39 -3.56
N GLU A 115 -9.51 -10.55 -2.42
CA GLU A 115 -8.88 -11.80 -2.00
C GLU A 115 -8.88 -11.95 -0.48
N SER A 116 -9.22 -13.15 0.00
CA SER A 116 -9.08 -13.48 1.42
C SER A 116 -7.60 -13.67 1.77
N ASN A 117 -7.07 -12.85 2.68
CA ASN A 117 -5.68 -12.87 3.08
C ASN A 117 -5.53 -12.66 4.58
N GLU A 118 -4.89 -13.61 5.26
CA GLU A 118 -4.72 -13.60 6.72
C GLU A 118 -3.84 -12.45 7.18
N GLN A 119 -2.78 -12.13 6.45
CA GLN A 119 -1.89 -11.02 6.81
C GLN A 119 -2.63 -9.68 6.76
N VAL A 120 -3.54 -9.48 5.80
CA VAL A 120 -4.36 -8.26 5.70
C VAL A 120 -5.39 -8.21 6.82
N ARG A 121 -5.97 -9.35 7.24
CA ARG A 121 -6.86 -9.41 8.41
C ARG A 121 -6.14 -9.03 9.68
N LEU A 122 -4.94 -9.57 9.90
CA LEU A 122 -4.11 -9.21 11.06
C LEU A 122 -3.73 -7.73 11.04
N LEU A 123 -3.43 -7.17 9.87
CA LEU A 123 -3.18 -5.75 9.72
C LEU A 123 -4.44 -4.92 10.07
N GLU A 124 -5.61 -5.30 9.57
CA GLU A 124 -6.88 -4.64 9.88
C GLU A 124 -7.17 -4.64 11.38
N GLU A 125 -7.02 -5.78 12.05
CA GLU A 125 -7.23 -5.92 13.49
C GLU A 125 -6.24 -5.06 14.30
N TYR A 126 -4.96 -5.08 13.89
CA TYR A 126 -3.93 -4.24 14.52
C TYR A 126 -4.28 -2.76 14.42
N ILE A 127 -4.66 -2.30 13.22
CA ILE A 127 -5.01 -0.89 12.98
C ILE A 127 -6.24 -0.49 13.80
N LYS A 128 -7.28 -1.32 13.87
CA LYS A 128 -8.44 -1.06 14.74
C LYS A 128 -8.03 -0.83 16.19
N LYS A 129 -7.19 -1.71 16.74
CA LYS A 129 -6.66 -1.55 18.11
C LYS A 129 -5.85 -0.27 18.31
N GLN A 130 -5.06 0.14 17.30
CA GLN A 130 -4.29 1.39 17.40
C GLN A 130 -5.18 2.62 17.29
N SER A 131 -6.17 2.60 16.38
CA SER A 131 -7.15 3.67 16.24
C SER A 131 -7.93 3.88 17.54
N ASP A 132 -8.43 2.81 18.14
CA ASP A 132 -9.16 2.88 19.42
C ASP A 132 -8.30 3.47 20.56
N LYS A 133 -7.01 3.11 20.60
CA LYS A 133 -6.06 3.68 21.57
C LYS A 133 -5.82 5.18 21.36
N GLU A 134 -5.72 5.62 20.11
CA GLU A 134 -5.52 7.04 19.79
C GLU A 134 -6.77 7.86 20.11
N ILE A 135 -7.97 7.33 19.83
CA ILE A 135 -9.25 7.95 20.21
C ILE A 135 -9.33 8.07 21.74
N ALA A 136 -9.02 6.99 22.47
CA ALA A 136 -9.04 6.99 23.94
C ALA A 136 -8.03 8.00 24.54
N LYS A 137 -6.95 8.31 23.83
CA LYS A 137 -5.98 9.35 24.24
C LYS A 137 -6.43 10.77 23.90
N GLY A 138 -7.61 10.95 23.31
CA GLY A 138 -8.12 12.25 22.88
C GLY A 138 -7.38 12.86 21.70
N MET A 139 -6.63 12.06 20.94
CA MET A 139 -5.97 12.52 19.73
C MET A 139 -6.97 12.45 18.58
N ALA A 140 -7.47 13.62 18.17
CA ALA A 140 -8.30 13.73 16.96
C ALA A 140 -7.48 13.35 15.75
N VAL A 141 -7.80 12.23 15.11
CA VAL A 141 -7.29 11.92 13.76
C VAL A 141 -7.92 12.93 12.81
N ALA A 142 -7.16 13.91 12.37
CA ALA A 142 -7.63 14.91 11.41
C ALA A 142 -7.99 14.22 10.11
N GLY A 143 -9.28 14.00 9.90
CA GLY A 143 -9.85 13.47 8.67
C GLY A 143 -9.64 14.45 7.52
N GLY A 144 -8.56 14.30 6.75
CA GLY A 144 -8.27 15.12 5.58
C GLY A 144 -8.40 14.40 4.24
N ALA A 145 -8.82 13.13 4.22
CA ALA A 145 -8.58 12.28 3.05
C ALA A 145 -9.83 11.65 2.41
N ALA A 146 -11.03 12.15 2.70
CA ALA A 146 -12.27 11.60 2.12
C ALA A 146 -12.39 11.73 0.60
N LEU A 147 -11.56 12.56 -0.06
CA LEU A 147 -11.71 12.85 -1.48
C LEU A 147 -10.96 11.90 -2.42
N VAL A 148 -9.90 11.22 -1.94
CA VAL A 148 -9.08 10.34 -2.79
C VAL A 148 -9.68 8.95 -2.95
N LEU A 149 -10.44 8.48 -1.96
CA LEU A 149 -11.04 7.14 -1.95
C LEU A 149 -12.12 6.93 -3.02
N GLY A 150 -12.85 7.99 -3.40
CA GLY A 150 -13.89 7.91 -4.41
C GLY A 150 -13.40 7.48 -5.79
N GLY A 151 -12.14 7.80 -6.15
CA GLY A 151 -11.55 7.46 -7.44
C GLY A 151 -11.07 6.01 -7.53
N ILE A 152 -10.35 5.53 -6.54
CA ILE A 152 -9.73 4.18 -6.58
C ILE A 152 -10.74 3.09 -6.22
N LEU A 153 -11.50 3.29 -5.15
CA LEU A 153 -12.52 2.33 -4.71
C LEU A 153 -13.75 2.33 -5.65
N GLY A 154 -14.15 3.50 -6.15
CA GLY A 154 -15.27 3.62 -7.09
C GLY A 154 -15.03 2.87 -8.41
N LEU A 155 -13.81 2.84 -8.91
CA LEU A 155 -13.46 2.06 -10.12
C LEU A 155 -13.52 0.55 -9.89
N GLY A 156 -13.13 0.06 -8.70
CA GLY A 156 -13.25 -1.35 -8.33
C GLY A 156 -14.72 -1.81 -8.27
N PHE A 157 -15.58 -1.03 -7.64
CA PHE A 157 -17.02 -1.32 -7.55
C PHE A 157 -17.72 -1.26 -8.93
N ALA A 158 -17.37 -0.31 -9.79
CA ALA A 158 -17.94 -0.19 -11.12
C ALA A 158 -17.56 -1.41 -12.01
N MET A 159 -16.34 -1.93 -11.89
CA MET A 159 -15.90 -3.11 -12.65
C MET A 159 -16.53 -4.39 -12.12
N ALA A 160 -16.67 -4.56 -10.81
CA ALA A 160 -17.34 -5.73 -10.22
C ALA A 160 -18.81 -5.80 -10.60
N ARG A 161 -19.55 -4.69 -10.58
CA ARG A 161 -20.94 -4.61 -11.02
C ARG A 161 -21.11 -4.89 -12.52
N ASN A 162 -20.15 -4.50 -13.34
CA ASN A 162 -20.23 -4.71 -14.79
C ASN A 162 -19.95 -6.16 -15.18
N LYS A 163 -19.10 -6.87 -14.42
CA LYS A 163 -18.86 -8.31 -14.60
C LYS A 163 -20.09 -9.14 -14.25
N GLN A 164 -20.80 -8.77 -13.18
CA GLN A 164 -22.02 -9.48 -12.73
C GLN A 164 -23.22 -9.29 -13.65
N LYS A 165 -23.25 -8.22 -14.47
CA LYS A 165 -24.28 -8.01 -15.50
C LYS A 165 -24.04 -8.78 -16.81
N ARG A 166 -22.80 -9.22 -17.08
CA ARG A 166 -22.45 -10.00 -18.28
C ARG A 166 -22.69 -11.50 -18.16
N ASP A 167 -22.78 -12.01 -16.92
CA ASP A 167 -22.91 -13.44 -16.63
C ASP A 167 -24.36 -13.88 -16.27
N LYS A 168 -25.37 -13.08 -16.60
CA LYS A 168 -26.76 -13.52 -16.54
C LYS A 168 -27.25 -13.92 -17.95
N PRO A 169 -27.75 -15.17 -18.10
CA PRO A 169 -28.33 -15.67 -19.34
C PRO A 169 -29.59 -14.90 -19.75
#